data_5a12e581d5942f05554b5816d5f3c940
#
_entry.id   5a12e581d5942f05554b5816d5f3c940
#
_cell.length_a   1.000
_cell.length_b   1.000
_cell.length_c   1.000
_cell.angle_alpha   90.00
_cell.angle_beta   90.00
_cell.angle_gamma   90.00
#
_symmetry.space_group_name_H-M   'P 1'
#
loop_
_entity.id
_entity.type
_entity.pdbx_description
1 polymer ?
#
loop_
_entity_poly.entity_id
_entity_poly.type
_entity_poly.pdbx_seq_one_letter_code
_entity_poly.pdbx_strand_id
1 'polypeptide(L)' 'MFIELTTNKGERITFNTDNIVLFTSDRKGSILVDVNGIDWIVSETYETLKGILNSPEVDDPFKTDLV' A
#
# COMPACT_ATOMS: atom_id res chain seq x y z
N MET A 1 11.28 -3.40 -2.82
CA MET A 1 11.12 -3.27 -1.37
C MET A 1 10.02 -4.17 -0.88
N PHE A 2 10.22 -4.77 0.27
CA PHE A 2 9.21 -5.65 0.86
C PHE A 2 8.60 -5.00 2.07
N ILE A 3 7.29 -5.13 2.20
CA ILE A 3 6.59 -4.63 3.39
C ILE A 3 5.73 -5.75 3.95
N GLU A 4 5.50 -5.70 5.25
CA GLU A 4 4.68 -6.69 5.91
C GLU A 4 3.34 -6.07 6.29
N LEU A 5 2.26 -6.71 5.87
CA LEU A 5 0.92 -6.24 6.16
C LEU A 5 0.12 -7.36 6.79
N THR A 6 -1.02 -7.00 7.33
CA THR A 6 -1.90 -7.94 8.03
C THR A 6 -3.18 -8.09 7.22
N THR A 7 -3.53 -9.33 6.88
CA THR A 7 -4.77 -9.57 6.16
C THR A 7 -5.96 -9.32 7.08
N ASN A 8 -7.14 -9.26 6.48
CA ASN A 8 -8.36 -9.08 7.26
C ASN A 8 -8.67 -10.27 8.15
N LYS A 9 -7.94 -11.37 7.97
CA LYS A 9 -8.08 -12.55 8.82
C LYS A 9 -7.00 -12.62 9.89
N GLY A 10 -6.16 -11.61 9.98
CA GLY A 10 -5.13 -11.56 11.02
C GLY A 10 -3.82 -12.19 10.63
N GLU A 11 -3.67 -12.63 9.40
CA GLU A 11 -2.42 -13.23 8.95
C GLU A 11 -1.45 -12.16 8.49
N ARG A 12 -0.16 -12.41 8.72
CA ARG A 12 0.87 -11.49 8.28
C ARG A 12 1.37 -11.93 6.92
N ILE A 13 1.42 -10.99 5.99
CA ILE A 13 1.87 -11.28 4.62
C ILE A 13 2.89 -10.24 4.22
N THR A 14 3.96 -10.71 3.58
CA THR A 14 5.00 -9.84 3.05
C THR A 14 4.75 -9.59 1.57
N PHE A 15 4.64 -8.33 1.20
CA PHE A 15 4.41 -7.95 -0.19
C PHE A 15 5.65 -7.31 -0.77
N ASN A 16 5.89 -7.60 -2.03
CA ASN A 16 6.87 -6.83 -2.80
C ASN A 16 6.17 -5.61 -3.36
N THR A 17 6.60 -4.44 -2.94
CA THR A 17 5.92 -3.21 -3.34
C THR A 17 5.94 -2.98 -4.84
N ASP A 18 6.90 -3.58 -5.54
CA ASP A 18 6.97 -3.47 -6.98
C ASP A 18 5.81 -4.16 -7.68
N ASN A 19 5.14 -5.06 -6.97
CA ASN A 19 4.02 -5.79 -7.53
C ASN A 19 2.67 -5.19 -7.19
N ILE A 20 2.65 -4.08 -6.50
CA ILE A 20 1.40 -3.42 -6.12
C ILE A 20 1.09 -2.35 -7.15
N VAL A 21 -0.06 -2.48 -7.79
CA VAL A 21 -0.48 -1.54 -8.81
C VAL A 21 -1.21 -0.35 -8.19
N LEU A 22 -2.10 -0.65 -7.26
CA LEU A 22 -2.84 0.40 -6.58
C LEU A 22 -3.33 -0.10 -5.24
N PHE A 23 -3.70 0.82 -4.39
CA PHE A 23 -4.38 0.49 -3.15
C PHE A 23 -5.42 1.56 -2.90
N THR A 24 -6.48 1.17 -2.20
CA THR A 24 -7.60 2.06 -1.95
C THR A 24 -8.14 1.78 -0.56
N SER A 25 -8.85 2.73 -0.01
CA SER A 25 -9.41 2.57 1.33
C SER A 25 -10.60 1.61 1.30
N ASP A 26 -10.77 0.92 2.40
CA ASP A 26 -11.89 0.04 2.61
C ASP A 26 -12.45 0.37 3.98
N ARG A 27 -13.61 -0.21 4.32
CA ARG A 27 -14.26 0.09 5.58
C ARG A 27 -13.37 -0.12 6.78
N LYS A 28 -12.63 -1.21 6.77
CA LYS A 28 -11.85 -1.60 7.93
C LYS A 28 -10.34 -1.55 7.69
N GLY A 29 -9.95 -1.13 6.53
CA GLY A 29 -8.53 -1.12 6.19
C GLY A 29 -8.34 -0.69 4.78
N SER A 30 -7.71 -1.54 3.98
CA SER A 30 -7.40 -1.20 2.60
C SER A 30 -7.48 -2.42 1.71
N ILE A 31 -7.61 -2.15 0.43
CA ILE A 31 -7.54 -3.17 -0.59
C ILE A 31 -6.36 -2.84 -1.48
N LEU A 32 -5.48 -3.83 -1.67
CA LEU A 32 -4.36 -3.69 -2.61
C LEU A 32 -4.65 -4.55 -3.82
N VAL A 33 -4.27 -4.06 -4.98
CA VAL A 33 -4.38 -4.84 -6.21
C VAL A 33 -2.97 -5.04 -6.74
N ASP A 34 -2.62 -6.29 -6.98
CA ASP A 34 -1.28 -6.60 -7.48
C ASP A 34 -1.26 -6.63 -9.00
N VAL A 35 -0.08 -6.86 -9.55
CA VAL A 35 0.10 -6.83 -11.01
C VAL A 35 -0.69 -7.91 -11.73
N ASN A 36 -1.11 -8.94 -11.02
CA ASN A 36 -1.93 -10.00 -11.59
C ASN A 36 -3.42 -9.71 -11.47
N GLY A 37 -3.78 -8.56 -10.92
CA GLY A 37 -5.17 -8.19 -10.76
C GLY A 37 -5.84 -8.83 -9.56
N ILE A 38 -5.06 -9.37 -8.62
CA ILE A 38 -5.60 -10.01 -7.44
C ILE A 38 -5.78 -8.95 -6.35
N ASP A 39 -6.95 -8.98 -5.72
CA ASP A 39 -7.26 -8.08 -4.63
C ASP A 39 -6.82 -8.68 -3.31
N TRP A 40 -6.14 -7.88 -2.51
CA TRP A 40 -5.72 -8.27 -1.18
C TRP A 40 -6.33 -7.32 -0.17
N ILE A 41 -7.09 -7.86 0.76
CA ILE A 41 -7.72 -7.06 1.79
C ILE A 41 -6.84 -7.09 3.03
N VAL A 42 -6.41 -5.92 3.46
CA VAL A 42 -5.50 -5.81 4.61
C VAL A 42 -6.10 -4.91 5.66
N SER A 43 -5.62 -5.09 6.89
CA SER A 43 -6.13 -4.34 8.03
C SER A 43 -5.53 -2.95 8.13
N GLU A 44 -4.38 -2.73 7.55
CA GLU A 44 -3.73 -1.43 7.59
C GLU A 44 -4.58 -0.42 6.84
N THR A 45 -4.66 0.78 7.39
CA THR A 45 -5.49 1.82 6.79
C THR A 45 -4.81 2.41 5.57
N TYR A 46 -5.62 3.07 4.77
CA TYR A 46 -5.11 3.75 3.59
C TYR A 46 -3.99 4.74 3.96
N GLU A 47 -4.18 5.47 5.05
CA GLU A 47 -3.18 6.44 5.47
C GLU A 47 -1.88 5.77 5.87
N THR A 48 -1.98 4.63 6.55
CA THR A 48 -0.80 3.87 6.93
C THR A 48 -0.05 3.39 5.69
N LEU A 49 -0.78 2.84 4.72
CA LEU A 49 -0.15 2.36 3.49
C LEU A 49 0.48 3.49 2.72
N LYS A 50 -0.19 4.62 2.68
CA LYS A 50 0.33 5.78 1.99
C LYS A 50 1.66 6.22 2.61
N GLY A 51 1.74 6.18 3.93
CA GLY A 51 2.99 6.53 4.61
C GLY A 51 4.11 5.54 4.33
N ILE A 52 3.78 4.26 4.26
CA ILE A 52 4.77 3.23 4.01
C ILE A 52 5.25 3.26 2.57
N LEU A 53 4.31 3.32 1.64
CA LEU A 53 4.61 3.19 0.22
C LEU A 53 5.13 4.48 -0.38
N ASN A 54 4.80 5.58 0.24
CA ASN A 54 5.28 6.89 -0.16
C ASN A 54 6.48 7.24 0.68
N SER A 55 7.52 6.48 0.52
CA SER A 55 8.69 6.61 1.35
C SER A 55 9.27 8.02 1.29
N PRO A 56 9.73 8.55 2.42
CA PRO A 56 10.26 9.92 2.45
C PRO A 56 11.46 10.14 1.55
N GLU A 57 12.21 9.11 1.28
CA GLU A 57 13.35 9.28 0.40
C GLU A 57 12.93 9.46 -1.05
N VAL A 58 11.68 9.17 -1.34
CA VAL A 58 11.16 9.45 -2.66
C VAL A 58 10.79 10.90 -2.68
N ASP A 59 11.73 11.70 -3.00
CA ASP A 59 11.48 13.11 -3.12
C ASP A 59 10.75 13.33 -4.41
N ASP A 60 9.46 13.26 -4.35
CA ASP A 60 8.62 13.32 -5.52
C ASP A 60 8.66 14.72 -6.13
N PRO A 61 9.27 14.88 -7.28
CA PRO A 61 9.34 16.19 -7.89
C PRO A 61 7.98 16.75 -8.25
N PHE A 62 7.02 15.89 -8.42
CA PHE A 62 5.67 16.37 -8.70
C PHE A 62 5.06 17.06 -7.53
N LYS A 63 5.33 16.57 -6.35
CA LYS A 63 4.83 17.23 -5.16
C LYS A 63 5.41 18.61 -5.04
N THR A 64 6.66 18.72 -5.35
CA THR A 64 7.33 20.00 -5.29
C THR A 64 6.79 20.95 -6.34
N ASP A 65 6.57 20.43 -7.50
CA ASP A 65 6.14 21.27 -8.62
C ASP A 65 4.71 21.75 -8.48
N LEU A 66 3.93 21.00 -7.77
CA LEU A 66 2.52 21.32 -7.64
C LEU A 66 2.24 22.45 -6.68
N VAL A 67 3.21 22.81 -5.95
CA VAL A 67 3.01 23.88 -4.98
C VAL A 67 3.31 25.22 -5.58
#